data_90c1944635e9424e0ae9e4393c1547a2
#
_entry.id   90c1944635e9424e0ae9e4393c1547a2
#
_cell.length_a   1.000
_cell.length_b   1.000
_cell.length_c   1.000
_cell.angle_alpha   90.00
_cell.angle_beta   90.00
_cell.angle_gamma   90.00
#
_symmetry.space_group_name_H-M   'P 1'
#
loop_
_entity.id
_entity.type
_entity.pdbx_description
1 polymer ?
#
loop_
_entity_poly.entity_id
_entity_poly.type
_entity_poly.pdbx_seq_one_letter_code
_entity_poly.pdbx_strand_id
1 'polypeptide(L)' 'MITIDEFLERNKDCIKKGWVCYDEDTGWNIFEDKPQYSSCWEVEIYPKCWSSLEMFDIAPFKGNPEDSLRKVR' A
#
# COMPACT_ATOMS: atom_id res chain seq x y z
N MET A 1 2.76 17.17 -1.90
CA MET A 1 2.66 15.72 -1.66
C MET A 1 2.56 15.44 -0.17
N ILE A 2 1.87 14.40 0.20
CA ILE A 2 1.65 14.03 1.60
C ILE A 2 2.30 12.69 1.89
N THR A 3 2.52 12.38 3.17
CA THR A 3 3.05 11.07 3.56
C THR A 3 1.94 10.03 3.50
N ILE A 4 2.33 8.75 3.44
CA ILE A 4 1.36 7.66 3.48
C ILE A 4 0.56 7.70 4.80
N ASP A 5 1.19 8.10 5.90
CA ASP A 5 0.52 8.23 7.19
C ASP A 5 -0.57 9.29 7.16
N GLU A 6 -0.29 10.44 6.57
CA GLU A 6 -1.28 11.50 6.41
C GLU A 6 -2.43 11.05 5.51
N PHE A 7 -2.12 10.35 4.43
CA PHE A 7 -3.13 9.83 3.51
C PHE A 7 -4.08 8.88 4.24
N LEU A 8 -3.53 7.94 5.00
CA LEU A 8 -4.34 6.98 5.75
C LEU A 8 -5.19 7.66 6.82
N GLU A 9 -4.64 8.66 7.51
CA GLU A 9 -5.39 9.40 8.52
C GLU A 9 -6.55 10.18 7.91
N ARG A 10 -6.31 10.83 6.78
CA ARG A 10 -7.36 11.60 6.08
C ARG A 10 -8.48 10.72 5.55
N ASN A 11 -8.18 9.44 5.30
CA ASN A 11 -9.14 8.50 4.72
C ASN A 11 -9.59 7.42 5.70
N LYS A 12 -9.44 7.65 7.00
CA LYS A 12 -9.72 6.64 8.02
C LYS A 12 -11.16 6.16 8.04
N ASP A 13 -12.09 6.98 7.58
CA ASP A 13 -13.51 6.61 7.53
C ASP A 13 -13.80 5.66 6.37
N CYS A 14 -12.95 5.69 5.33
CA CYS A 14 -13.11 4.86 4.14
C CYS A 14 -12.17 3.64 4.17
N ILE A 15 -10.95 3.84 4.67
CA ILE A 15 -9.92 2.80 4.70
C ILE A 15 -9.74 2.35 6.15
N LYS A 16 -10.51 1.36 6.55
CA LYS A 16 -10.54 0.91 7.95
C LYS A 16 -9.65 -0.27 8.23
N LYS A 17 -9.27 -1.04 7.23
CA LYS A 17 -8.42 -2.22 7.38
C LYS A 17 -7.64 -2.47 6.09
N GLY A 18 -6.65 -3.32 6.18
CA GLY A 18 -5.86 -3.72 5.04
C GLY A 18 -4.37 -3.50 5.27
N TRP A 19 -3.63 -3.58 4.20
CA TRP A 19 -2.18 -3.46 4.20
C TRP A 19 -1.77 -2.50 3.11
N VAL A 20 -0.75 -1.68 3.37
CA VAL A 20 -0.17 -0.82 2.34
C VAL A 20 1.28 -1.19 2.15
N CYS A 21 1.75 -1.06 0.93
CA CYS A 21 3.14 -1.32 0.58
C CYS A 21 3.52 -0.50 -0.65
N TYR A 22 4.80 -0.28 -0.81
CA TYR A 22 5.34 0.54 -1.90
C TYR A 22 6.02 -0.33 -2.93
N ASP A 23 5.75 -0.04 -4.21
CA ASP A 23 6.38 -0.68 -5.35
C ASP A 23 7.03 0.42 -6.18
N GLU A 24 8.27 0.23 -6.63
CA GLU A 24 9.00 1.24 -7.39
C GLU A 24 8.31 1.62 -8.70
N ASP A 25 7.61 0.68 -9.33
CA ASP A 25 6.97 0.91 -10.62
C ASP A 25 5.60 1.54 -10.49
N THR A 26 4.84 1.18 -9.45
CA THR A 26 3.44 1.59 -9.32
C THR A 26 3.17 2.50 -8.12
N GLY A 27 4.16 2.74 -7.26
CA GLY A 27 3.98 3.57 -6.08
C GLY A 27 3.31 2.81 -4.95
N TRP A 28 2.54 3.52 -4.12
CA TRP A 28 1.84 2.91 -3.01
C TRP A 28 0.62 2.12 -3.49
N ASN A 29 0.42 0.96 -2.88
CA ASN A 29 -0.71 0.09 -3.17
C ASN A 29 -1.36 -0.32 -1.85
N ILE A 30 -2.67 -0.57 -1.89
CA ILE A 30 -3.41 -1.06 -0.74
C ILE A 30 -4.00 -2.43 -1.05
N PHE A 31 -3.86 -3.35 -0.12
CA PHE A 31 -4.34 -4.72 -0.25
C PHE A 31 -5.29 -5.03 0.91
N GLU A 32 -6.34 -5.77 0.63
CA GLU A 32 -7.25 -6.23 1.67
C GLU A 32 -6.60 -7.32 2.53
N ASP A 33 -5.87 -8.24 1.91
CA ASP A 33 -5.13 -9.30 2.58
C ASP A 33 -3.64 -9.02 2.54
N LYS A 34 -2.89 -9.58 3.50
CA LYS A 34 -1.46 -9.35 3.59
C LYS A 34 -0.73 -9.85 2.35
N PRO A 35 -0.09 -8.96 1.58
CA PRO A 35 0.66 -9.37 0.39
C PRO A 35 2.03 -9.93 0.76
N GLN A 36 2.64 -10.64 -0.16
CA GLN A 36 3.99 -11.13 -0.05
C GLN A 36 4.85 -10.50 -1.14
N TYR A 37 6.11 -10.32 -0.83
CA TYR A 37 7.05 -9.73 -1.79
C TYR A 37 7.95 -10.81 -2.37
N SER A 38 8.01 -10.89 -3.70
CA SER A 38 8.99 -11.73 -4.38
C SER A 38 9.84 -10.85 -5.30
N SER A 39 9.34 -10.45 -6.45
CA SER A 39 9.92 -9.41 -7.28
C SER A 39 9.00 -8.20 -7.30
N CYS A 40 7.78 -8.40 -6.83
CA CYS A 40 6.77 -7.36 -6.67
C CYS A 40 5.83 -7.81 -5.57
N TRP A 41 4.94 -6.91 -5.13
CA TRP A 41 3.93 -7.24 -4.13
C TRP A 41 2.78 -7.99 -4.78
N GLU A 42 2.39 -9.10 -4.18
CA GLU A 42 1.28 -9.91 -4.68
C GLU A 42 0.59 -10.66 -3.55
N VAL A 43 -0.65 -11.06 -3.78
CA VAL A 43 -1.40 -11.91 -2.86
C VAL A 43 -1.75 -13.21 -3.55
N GLU A 44 -1.74 -14.30 -2.79
CA GLU A 44 -2.06 -15.64 -3.29
C GLU A 44 -3.56 -15.93 -3.22
N ILE A 45 -4.28 -15.18 -2.37
CA ILE A 45 -5.72 -15.37 -2.18
C ILE A 45 -6.48 -14.82 -3.38
N TYR A 46 -7.42 -15.60 -3.87
CA TYR A 46 -8.22 -15.23 -5.01
C TYR A 46 -9.68 -15.03 -4.57
N PRO A 47 -10.38 -13.96 -5.00
CA PRO A 47 -9.89 -12.90 -5.88
C PRO A 47 -8.91 -11.96 -5.19
N LYS A 48 -7.96 -11.44 -5.95
CA LYS A 48 -6.96 -10.50 -5.43
C LYS A 48 -7.57 -9.12 -5.29
N CYS A 49 -7.74 -8.67 -4.04
CA CYS A 49 -8.33 -7.37 -3.75
C CYS A 49 -7.23 -6.36 -3.42
N TRP A 50 -6.85 -5.58 -4.42
CA TRP A 50 -5.87 -4.52 -4.23
C TRP A 50 -6.20 -3.33 -5.13
N SER A 51 -5.68 -2.19 -4.76
CA SER A 51 -5.83 -0.96 -5.54
C SER A 51 -4.54 -0.17 -5.51
N SER A 52 -4.19 0.44 -6.64
CA SER A 52 -3.06 1.34 -6.71
C SER A 52 -3.48 2.71 -6.17
N LEU A 53 -2.58 3.34 -5.42
CA LEU A 53 -2.78 4.68 -4.88
C LEU A 53 -1.99 5.71 -5.68
N GLU A 54 -1.49 5.37 -6.87
CA GLU A 54 -0.62 6.27 -7.63
C GLU A 54 -1.30 7.55 -8.10
N MET A 55 -2.63 7.55 -8.19
CA MET A 55 -3.37 8.76 -8.55
C MET A 55 -3.34 9.82 -7.44
N PHE A 56 -2.96 9.44 -6.24
CA PHE A 56 -2.83 10.34 -5.11
C PHE A 56 -1.37 10.78 -5.00
N ASP A 57 -1.15 12.03 -4.65
CA ASP A 57 0.21 12.58 -4.56
C ASP A 57 0.85 12.22 -3.21
N ILE A 58 1.23 10.97 -3.06
CA ILE A 58 1.82 10.42 -1.83
C ILE A 58 3.34 10.32 -2.00
N ALA A 59 4.08 10.78 -1.00
CA ALA A 59 5.54 10.71 -1.02
C ALA A 59 6.03 9.26 -1.12
N PRO A 60 7.04 8.98 -1.96
CA PRO A 60 7.56 7.63 -2.11
C PRO A 60 8.23 7.12 -0.85
N PHE A 61 8.25 5.80 -0.69
CA PHE A 61 8.95 5.15 0.41
C PHE A 61 10.46 5.23 0.17
N LYS A 62 11.20 5.58 1.21
CA LYS A 62 12.67 5.63 1.14
C LYS A 62 13.24 4.35 1.72
N GLY A 63 13.89 3.55 0.88
CA GLY A 63 14.46 2.28 1.27
C GLY A 63 14.02 1.16 0.33
N ASN A 64 14.22 -0.07 0.75
CA ASN A 64 13.83 -1.23 -0.04
C ASN A 64 12.30 -1.39 -0.01
N PRO A 65 11.67 -1.53 -1.19
CA PRO A 65 10.20 -1.70 -1.24
C PRO A 65 9.68 -2.81 -0.34
N GLU A 66 10.41 -3.92 -0.19
CA GLU A 66 9.99 -5.02 0.67
C GLU A 66 9.84 -4.64 2.15
N ASP A 67 10.50 -3.56 2.57
CA ASP A 67 10.43 -3.07 3.94
C ASP A 67 9.25 -2.10 4.16
N SER A 68 8.52 -1.78 3.10
CA SER A 68 7.45 -0.79 3.17
C SER A 68 6.12 -1.35 3.69
N LEU A 69 5.98 -2.66 3.75
CA LEU A 69 4.73 -3.30 4.15
C LEU A 69 4.32 -2.93 5.57
N ARG A 70 3.09 -2.46 5.72
CA ARG A 70 2.55 -2.16 7.04
C ARG A 70 1.04 -2.32 7.03
N LYS A 71 0.51 -2.62 8.21
CA LYS A 71 -0.92 -2.72 8.41
C LYS A 71 -1.52 -1.31 8.44
N VAL A 72 -2.69 -1.15 7.83
CA VAL A 72 -3.37 0.15 7.79
C VAL A 72 -3.76 0.61 9.20
N ARG A 73 -4.29 -0.29 10.01
CA ARG A 73 -4.70 0.02 11.38
C ARG A 73 -4.49 -1.16 12.33
#